data_726ee41e6495b2377b2a8e7da65256d5
#
_entry.id   726ee41e6495b2377b2a8e7da65256d5
#
_cell.length_a   1.000
_cell.length_b   1.000
_cell.length_c   1.000
_cell.angle_alpha   90.00
_cell.angle_beta   90.00
_cell.angle_gamma   90.00
#
_symmetry.space_group_name_H-M   'P 1'
#
loop_
_entity.id
_entity.type
_entity.pdbx_description
1 polymer ?
#
loop_
_entity_poly.entity_id
_entity_poly.type
_entity_poly.pdbx_seq_one_letter_code
_entity_poly.pdbx_strand_id
1 'polypeptide(L)'
;MITRREILHVGVATAALAAGDSALMRAVAQQHLSESELLRFDALGNVTLLHVADIHGQLLPVYFREPSVNLGVGEARGQPPHLTGRDFLRRFGIPEKSASAYALSDLDFATLAKSYGRIGGLDRLATVVKHVRAERGNEKVLFLDGGDTWQGSLGANRSKGQDMVDCMALLKPDAMTGHWEFTYGETRVKELIKTLD
;
A
#
# COMPACT_ATOMS: atom_id res chain seq x y z
N MET A 1 -18.04 -9.38 -7.81
CA MET A 1 -18.16 -7.89 -7.75
C MET A 1 -17.78 -7.49 -6.34
N ILE A 2 -16.62 -6.86 -6.18
CA ILE A 2 -16.10 -6.48 -4.85
C ILE A 2 -17.06 -5.46 -4.25
N THR A 3 -17.59 -5.74 -3.06
CA THR A 3 -18.53 -4.85 -2.38
C THR A 3 -17.80 -3.67 -1.72
N ARG A 4 -18.51 -2.55 -1.48
CA ARG A 4 -17.96 -1.38 -0.75
C ARG A 4 -17.38 -1.75 0.61
N ARG A 5 -17.97 -2.76 1.25
CA ARG A 5 -17.57 -3.27 2.55
C ARG A 5 -16.23 -4.00 2.46
N GLU A 6 -15.97 -4.72 1.38
CA GLU A 6 -14.72 -5.43 1.13
C GLU A 6 -13.57 -4.47 0.82
N ILE A 7 -13.83 -3.39 0.05
CA ILE A 7 -12.84 -2.31 -0.17
C ILE A 7 -12.50 -1.59 1.14
N LEU A 8 -13.49 -1.35 2.01
CA LEU A 8 -13.27 -0.76 3.32
C LEU A 8 -12.47 -1.69 4.22
N HIS A 9 -12.71 -3.00 4.16
CA HIS A 9 -11.93 -3.99 4.91
C HIS A 9 -10.47 -4.05 4.43
N VAL A 10 -10.22 -3.98 3.13
CA VAL A 10 -8.85 -3.90 2.57
C VAL A 10 -8.14 -2.61 3.01
N GLY A 11 -8.82 -1.48 2.95
CA GLY A 11 -8.29 -0.20 3.43
C GLY A 11 -7.97 -0.20 4.92
N VAL A 12 -8.83 -0.81 5.73
CA VAL A 12 -8.63 -0.97 7.18
C VAL A 12 -7.51 -1.98 7.45
N ALA A 13 -7.42 -3.08 6.70
CA ALA A 13 -6.34 -4.06 6.83
C ALA A 13 -4.97 -3.45 6.51
N THR A 14 -4.88 -2.66 5.43
CA THR A 14 -3.64 -1.98 5.06
C THR A 14 -3.23 -0.94 6.11
N ALA A 15 -4.20 -0.23 6.68
CA ALA A 15 -3.97 0.70 7.78
C ALA A 15 -3.61 -0.03 9.10
N ALA A 16 -4.17 -1.23 9.35
CA ALA A 16 -3.88 -2.03 10.55
C ALA A 16 -2.47 -2.57 10.57
N LEU A 17 -1.99 -3.06 9.44
CA LEU A 17 -0.58 -3.44 9.28
C LEU A 17 0.37 -2.25 9.47
N ALA A 18 -0.18 -1.03 9.29
CA ALA A 18 0.54 0.21 9.45
C ALA A 18 0.75 0.68 10.89
N ALA A 19 0.02 0.19 11.86
CA ALA A 19 0.07 0.66 13.24
C ALA A 19 0.74 -0.36 14.16
N GLY A 20 2.03 -0.56 14.04
CA GLY A 20 2.75 -1.20 15.13
C GLY A 20 2.32 -0.57 16.47
N ASP A 21 1.80 -1.40 17.36
CA ASP A 21 1.48 -1.17 18.76
C ASP A 21 0.60 0.03 19.16
N SER A 22 -0.66 -0.11 19.20
CA SER A 22 -1.57 0.41 20.23
C SER A 22 -2.84 1.12 19.77
N ALA A 23 -2.83 1.98 18.75
CA ALA A 23 -4.02 2.78 18.45
C ALA A 23 -4.93 2.14 17.40
N LEU A 24 -4.38 1.47 16.39
CA LEU A 24 -5.20 0.78 15.39
C LEU A 24 -5.62 -0.60 15.86
N MET A 25 -4.79 -1.30 16.64
CA MET A 25 -5.22 -2.49 17.37
C MET A 25 -6.36 -2.15 18.33
N ARG A 26 -6.39 -0.93 18.90
CA ARG A 26 -7.56 -0.44 19.64
C ARG A 26 -8.77 -0.14 18.74
N ALA A 27 -8.57 0.44 17.56
CA ALA A 27 -9.66 0.67 16.60
C ALA A 27 -10.18 -0.65 16.02
N VAL A 28 -9.29 -1.61 15.75
CA VAL A 28 -9.62 -2.98 15.35
C VAL A 28 -10.33 -3.72 16.50
N ALA A 29 -9.82 -3.62 17.72
CA ALA A 29 -10.46 -4.20 18.89
C ALA A 29 -11.84 -3.58 19.18
N GLN A 30 -12.02 -2.28 18.90
CA GLN A 30 -13.34 -1.63 18.98
C GLN A 30 -14.31 -2.09 17.88
N GLN A 31 -13.81 -2.59 16.76
CA GLN A 31 -14.62 -3.22 15.71
C GLN A 31 -14.70 -4.74 15.86
N HIS A 32 -14.12 -5.32 16.92
CA HIS A 32 -14.05 -6.76 17.17
C HIS A 32 -13.41 -7.58 16.04
N LEU A 33 -12.52 -6.97 15.24
CA LEU A 33 -11.79 -7.65 14.18
C LEU A 33 -10.40 -8.04 14.69
N SER A 34 -10.05 -9.31 14.55
CA SER A 34 -8.69 -9.80 14.80
C SER A 34 -7.76 -9.45 13.62
N GLU A 35 -6.45 -9.47 13.85
CA GLU A 35 -5.46 -9.31 12.78
C GLU A 35 -5.65 -10.34 11.67
N SER A 36 -5.95 -11.58 12.01
CA SER A 36 -6.23 -12.66 11.06
C SER A 36 -7.48 -12.40 10.21
N GLU A 37 -8.50 -11.74 10.76
CA GLU A 37 -9.69 -11.36 9.99
C GLU A 37 -9.40 -10.19 9.04
N LEU A 38 -8.53 -9.26 9.45
CA LEU A 38 -8.10 -8.15 8.60
C LEU A 38 -7.27 -8.59 7.40
N LEU A 39 -6.48 -9.65 7.57
CA LEU A 39 -5.62 -10.21 6.53
C LEU A 39 -6.31 -11.32 5.73
N ARG A 40 -7.56 -11.64 6.06
CA ARG A 40 -8.32 -12.68 5.38
C ARG A 40 -8.92 -12.17 4.09
N PHE A 41 -8.50 -12.77 2.99
CA PHE A 41 -9.03 -12.53 1.65
C PHE A 41 -9.65 -13.81 1.12
N ASP A 42 -10.93 -13.81 0.78
CA ASP A 42 -11.58 -15.00 0.24
C ASP A 42 -10.99 -15.40 -1.12
N ALA A 43 -10.72 -16.70 -1.28
CA ALA A 43 -10.21 -17.23 -2.54
C ALA A 43 -11.35 -17.26 -3.58
N LEU A 44 -11.20 -16.50 -4.65
CA LEU A 44 -12.18 -16.44 -5.76
C LEU A 44 -11.78 -17.29 -6.97
N GLY A 45 -10.59 -17.88 -6.97
CA GLY A 45 -10.03 -18.62 -8.08
C GLY A 45 -8.87 -19.51 -7.67
N ASN A 46 -8.14 -20.02 -8.66
CA ASN A 46 -7.04 -20.97 -8.48
C ASN A 46 -5.67 -20.31 -8.27
N VAL A 47 -5.54 -19.03 -8.61
CA VAL A 47 -4.32 -18.24 -8.51
C VAL A 47 -4.63 -16.94 -7.80
N THR A 48 -3.73 -16.50 -6.94
CA THR A 48 -3.78 -15.21 -6.26
C THR A 48 -2.73 -14.29 -6.87
N LEU A 49 -3.16 -13.10 -7.30
CA LEU A 49 -2.26 -12.04 -7.72
C LEU A 49 -2.10 -11.04 -6.58
N LEU A 50 -0.88 -10.92 -6.07
CA LEU A 50 -0.47 -9.83 -5.22
C LEU A 50 0.20 -8.79 -6.11
N HIS A 51 -0.37 -7.60 -6.17
CA HIS A 51 0.20 -6.50 -6.95
C HIS A 51 0.50 -5.32 -6.05
N VAL A 52 1.68 -4.77 -6.23
CA VAL A 52 2.14 -3.53 -5.61
C VAL A 52 2.75 -2.64 -6.67
N ALA A 53 2.65 -1.35 -6.50
CA ALA A 53 3.34 -0.33 -7.30
C ALA A 53 3.57 0.90 -6.43
N ASP A 54 4.43 1.80 -6.89
CA ASP A 54 4.59 3.13 -6.31
C ASP A 54 4.98 3.12 -4.82
N ILE A 55 5.89 2.22 -4.43
CA ILE A 55 6.42 2.15 -3.06
C ILE A 55 7.29 3.37 -2.75
N HIS A 56 7.89 3.99 -3.78
CA HIS A 56 8.66 5.24 -3.69
C HIS A 56 9.77 5.22 -2.63
N GLY A 57 10.49 4.09 -2.53
CA GLY A 57 11.61 3.96 -1.61
C GLY A 57 11.19 3.99 -0.13
N GLN A 58 9.93 3.70 0.18
CA GLN A 58 9.39 3.75 1.53
C GLN A 58 9.72 2.47 2.31
N LEU A 59 10.94 2.39 2.81
CA LEU A 59 11.42 1.24 3.57
C LEU A 59 10.70 1.08 4.92
N LEU A 60 10.50 2.20 5.62
CA LEU A 60 9.87 2.24 6.93
C LEU A 60 8.54 3.01 6.90
N PRO A 61 7.61 2.67 7.80
CA PRO A 61 6.33 3.37 7.90
C PRO A 61 6.51 4.84 8.30
N VAL A 62 5.69 5.71 7.74
CA VAL A 62 5.77 7.17 7.94
C VAL A 62 4.45 7.77 8.44
N TYR A 63 4.55 8.96 9.06
CA TYR A 63 3.41 9.80 9.46
C TYR A 63 3.09 10.85 8.40
N PHE A 64 3.11 10.45 7.16
CA PHE A 64 2.88 11.35 6.04
C PHE A 64 1.98 10.70 4.99
N ARG A 65 1.09 11.49 4.44
CA ARG A 65 0.31 11.14 3.26
C ARG A 65 0.23 12.37 2.37
N GLU A 66 0.59 12.21 1.12
CA GLU A 66 0.41 13.27 0.14
C GLU A 66 -1.07 13.54 -0.10
N PRO A 67 -1.45 14.81 -0.32
CA PRO A 67 -2.78 15.15 -0.78
C PRO A 67 -3.13 14.38 -2.05
N SER A 68 -4.25 13.71 -2.05
CA SER A 68 -4.73 13.00 -3.24
C SER A 68 -5.08 13.99 -4.33
N VAL A 69 -4.51 13.82 -5.51
CA VAL A 69 -4.80 14.63 -6.70
C VAL A 69 -5.31 13.70 -7.80
N ASN A 70 -6.60 13.82 -8.12
CA ASN A 70 -7.20 13.08 -9.22
C ASN A 70 -8.19 14.01 -9.94
N LEU A 71 -7.67 14.75 -10.91
CA LEU A 71 -8.39 15.80 -11.59
C LEU A 71 -9.14 15.26 -12.80
N GLY A 72 -10.45 15.28 -12.74
CA GLY A 72 -11.30 15.11 -13.91
C GLY A 72 -11.37 16.40 -14.74
N VAL A 73 -11.44 16.25 -16.05
CA VAL A 73 -11.63 17.37 -17.01
C VAL A 73 -13.00 17.25 -17.69
N GLY A 74 -13.57 18.40 -18.07
CA GLY A 74 -14.87 18.43 -18.71
C GLY A 74 -15.96 17.79 -17.83
N GLU A 75 -16.72 16.90 -18.40
CA GLU A 75 -17.85 16.20 -17.73
C GLU A 75 -17.39 15.20 -16.64
N ALA A 76 -16.13 14.77 -16.68
CA ALA A 76 -15.56 13.87 -15.66
C ALA A 76 -15.25 14.60 -14.34
N ARG A 77 -15.27 15.94 -14.33
CA ARG A 77 -14.98 16.72 -13.13
C ARG A 77 -15.98 16.44 -12.02
N GLY A 78 -15.48 16.08 -10.85
CA GLY A 78 -16.31 15.79 -9.68
C GLY A 78 -17.11 14.48 -9.77
N GLN A 79 -16.82 13.63 -10.76
CA GLN A 79 -17.39 12.29 -10.89
C GLN A 79 -16.33 11.23 -10.51
N PRO A 80 -16.76 10.08 -9.96
CA PRO A 80 -15.84 8.95 -9.78
C PRO A 80 -15.24 8.52 -11.14
N PRO A 81 -13.92 8.20 -11.19
CA PRO A 81 -12.96 8.10 -10.08
C PRO A 81 -12.29 9.42 -9.68
N HIS A 82 -12.69 10.56 -10.25
CA HIS A 82 -12.05 11.86 -10.08
C HIS A 82 -12.57 12.62 -8.83
N LEU A 83 -12.72 11.90 -7.73
CA LEU A 83 -13.10 12.45 -6.43
C LEU A 83 -12.03 12.17 -5.40
N THR A 84 -11.64 13.19 -4.65
CA THR A 84 -10.65 13.09 -3.58
C THR A 84 -11.10 13.87 -2.35
N GLY A 85 -10.43 13.62 -1.24
CA GLY A 85 -10.64 14.39 -0.02
C GLY A 85 -12.08 14.38 0.48
N ARG A 86 -12.59 15.55 0.84
CA ARG A 86 -13.94 15.68 1.43
C ARG A 86 -15.06 15.27 0.49
N ASP A 87 -14.93 15.55 -0.81
CA ASP A 87 -15.97 15.19 -1.79
C ASP A 87 -16.05 13.67 -1.97
N PHE A 88 -14.90 12.98 -1.92
CA PHE A 88 -14.86 11.54 -1.88
C PHE A 88 -15.57 10.98 -0.64
N LEU A 89 -15.24 11.48 0.55
CA LEU A 89 -15.87 11.01 1.79
C LEU A 89 -17.39 11.23 1.76
N ARG A 90 -17.83 12.39 1.31
CA ARG A 90 -19.26 12.73 1.18
C ARG A 90 -19.96 11.81 0.19
N ARG A 91 -19.38 11.58 -0.97
CA ARG A 91 -19.97 10.76 -2.02
C ARG A 91 -20.20 9.31 -1.60
N PHE A 92 -19.29 8.78 -0.76
CA PHE A 92 -19.36 7.40 -0.27
C PHE A 92 -19.93 7.26 1.15
N GLY A 93 -20.41 8.35 1.75
CA GLY A 93 -21.01 8.34 3.09
C GLY A 93 -20.02 7.97 4.19
N ILE A 94 -18.74 8.32 4.02
CA ILE A 94 -17.68 8.01 4.99
C ILE A 94 -17.59 9.17 5.99
N PRO A 95 -17.78 8.92 7.30
CA PRO A 95 -17.65 9.96 8.31
C PRO A 95 -16.24 10.54 8.35
N GLU A 96 -16.13 11.88 8.38
CA GLU A 96 -14.84 12.54 8.61
C GLU A 96 -14.23 12.08 9.95
N LYS A 97 -12.91 12.07 10.04
CA LYS A 97 -12.15 11.66 11.24
C LYS A 97 -12.32 10.20 11.66
N SER A 98 -13.01 9.38 10.88
CA SER A 98 -13.10 7.93 11.10
C SER A 98 -11.85 7.19 10.62
N ALA A 99 -11.70 5.92 11.05
CA ALA A 99 -10.66 5.02 10.55
C ALA A 99 -10.71 4.88 9.02
N SER A 100 -11.91 4.82 8.44
CA SER A 100 -12.12 4.75 6.99
C SER A 100 -11.70 6.04 6.29
N ALA A 101 -11.99 7.21 6.88
CA ALA A 101 -11.51 8.48 6.33
C ALA A 101 -9.99 8.58 6.37
N TYR A 102 -9.35 8.10 7.46
CA TYR A 102 -7.91 8.01 7.57
C TYR A 102 -7.29 7.07 6.50
N ALA A 103 -7.91 5.93 6.26
CA ALA A 103 -7.43 4.95 5.28
C ALA A 103 -7.56 5.43 3.83
N LEU A 104 -8.59 6.24 3.51
CA LEU A 104 -9.03 6.53 2.15
C LEU A 104 -8.84 7.99 1.72
N SER A 105 -8.38 8.87 2.61
CA SER A 105 -8.14 10.27 2.29
C SER A 105 -6.93 10.84 3.03
N ASP A 106 -6.48 12.00 2.59
CA ASP A 106 -5.40 12.78 3.23
C ASP A 106 -5.94 13.78 4.28
N LEU A 107 -7.26 13.89 4.42
CA LEU A 107 -7.90 14.86 5.32
C LEU A 107 -7.55 14.59 6.78
N ASP A 108 -7.15 15.66 7.47
CA ASP A 108 -6.74 15.60 8.88
C ASP A 108 -5.67 14.55 9.20
N PHE A 109 -4.93 14.09 8.19
CA PHE A 109 -4.01 12.94 8.31
C PHE A 109 -3.03 13.09 9.48
N ALA A 110 -2.37 14.24 9.61
CA ALA A 110 -1.39 14.46 10.69
C ALA A 110 -1.99 14.33 12.10
N THR A 111 -3.25 14.70 12.27
CA THR A 111 -4.00 14.54 13.53
C THR A 111 -4.42 13.09 13.71
N LEU A 112 -4.99 12.48 12.69
CA LEU A 112 -5.49 11.10 12.72
C LEU A 112 -4.36 10.08 12.85
N ALA A 113 -3.19 10.36 12.27
CA ALA A 113 -2.01 9.50 12.40
C ALA A 113 -1.52 9.34 13.85
N LYS A 114 -1.81 10.30 14.74
CA LYS A 114 -1.56 10.15 16.19
C LYS A 114 -2.42 9.07 16.83
N SER A 115 -3.61 8.84 16.29
CA SER A 115 -4.55 7.83 16.77
C SER A 115 -4.44 6.51 16.00
N TYR A 116 -4.26 6.58 14.68
CA TYR A 116 -4.27 5.41 13.79
C TYR A 116 -2.87 4.93 13.38
N GLY A 117 -1.83 5.73 13.63
CA GLY A 117 -0.43 5.33 13.43
C GLY A 117 0.14 5.69 12.06
N ARG A 118 1.29 5.14 11.77
CA ARG A 118 2.03 5.35 10.51
C ARG A 118 1.45 4.52 9.39
N ILE A 119 1.71 4.91 8.15
CA ILE A 119 1.31 4.17 6.95
C ILE A 119 2.52 3.68 6.16
N GLY A 120 2.27 2.71 5.26
CA GLY A 120 3.28 2.14 4.37
C GLY A 120 4.35 1.33 5.10
N GLY A 121 5.48 1.20 4.48
CA GLY A 121 6.63 0.43 4.95
C GLY A 121 6.74 -0.95 4.30
N LEU A 122 7.93 -1.22 3.78
CA LEU A 122 8.20 -2.50 3.11
C LEU A 122 8.18 -3.69 4.08
N ASP A 123 8.50 -3.44 5.36
CA ASP A 123 8.40 -4.41 6.45
C ASP A 123 6.97 -4.93 6.63
N ARG A 124 5.99 -4.05 6.48
CA ARG A 124 4.57 -4.41 6.58
C ARG A 124 4.07 -5.09 5.32
N LEU A 125 4.50 -4.62 4.15
CA LEU A 125 4.25 -5.32 2.89
C LEU A 125 4.77 -6.75 2.98
N ALA A 126 5.97 -6.96 3.55
CA ALA A 126 6.53 -8.28 3.77
C ALA A 126 5.62 -9.17 4.63
N THR A 127 4.99 -8.61 5.64
CA THR A 127 4.03 -9.34 6.48
C THR A 127 2.82 -9.79 5.67
N VAL A 128 2.25 -8.91 4.85
CA VAL A 128 1.11 -9.24 3.97
C VAL A 128 1.49 -10.33 2.98
N VAL A 129 2.61 -10.17 2.26
CA VAL A 129 3.09 -11.14 1.26
C VAL A 129 3.30 -12.52 1.89
N LYS A 130 3.97 -12.58 3.05
CA LYS A 130 4.20 -13.83 3.77
C LYS A 130 2.90 -14.48 4.23
N HIS A 131 1.96 -13.70 4.74
CA HIS A 131 0.67 -14.20 5.20
C HIS A 131 -0.13 -14.81 4.04
N VAL A 132 -0.25 -14.10 2.92
CA VAL A 132 -1.00 -14.58 1.76
C VAL A 132 -0.35 -15.82 1.15
N ARG A 133 0.98 -15.87 1.05
CA ARG A 133 1.71 -17.05 0.59
C ARG A 133 1.51 -18.25 1.51
N ALA A 134 1.49 -18.03 2.83
CA ALA A 134 1.24 -19.09 3.79
C ALA A 134 -0.20 -19.63 3.72
N GLU A 135 -1.18 -18.74 3.52
CA GLU A 135 -2.60 -19.11 3.43
C GLU A 135 -2.95 -19.82 2.12
N ARG A 136 -2.39 -19.39 1.00
CA ARG A 136 -2.77 -19.83 -0.36
C ARG A 136 -1.91 -20.95 -0.93
N GLY A 137 -0.72 -21.13 -0.40
CA GLY A 137 0.35 -21.91 -1.02
C GLY A 137 1.20 -21.03 -1.95
N ASN A 138 2.50 -21.11 -1.77
CA ASN A 138 3.45 -20.26 -2.49
C ASN A 138 3.34 -20.43 -4.02
N GLU A 139 3.04 -21.61 -4.48
CA GLU A 139 2.87 -21.98 -5.91
C GLU A 139 1.59 -21.40 -6.54
N LYS A 140 0.68 -20.86 -5.74
CA LYS A 140 -0.59 -20.26 -6.19
C LYS A 140 -0.61 -18.74 -6.08
N VAL A 141 0.51 -18.15 -5.66
CA VAL A 141 0.61 -16.69 -5.46
C VAL A 141 1.65 -16.13 -6.40
N LEU A 142 1.24 -15.20 -7.26
CA LEU A 142 2.13 -14.37 -8.05
C LEU A 142 2.24 -13.00 -7.39
N PHE A 143 3.44 -12.63 -6.98
CA PHE A 143 3.74 -11.32 -6.44
C PHE A 143 4.37 -10.45 -7.52
N LEU A 144 3.64 -9.42 -7.92
CA LEU A 144 3.97 -8.54 -9.05
C LEU A 144 4.27 -7.13 -8.53
N ASP A 145 5.36 -6.53 -9.01
CA ASP A 145 5.72 -5.16 -8.74
C ASP A 145 5.57 -4.31 -10.01
N GLY A 146 4.69 -3.32 -9.97
CA GLY A 146 4.40 -2.41 -11.07
C GLY A 146 5.42 -1.30 -11.28
N GLY A 147 6.51 -1.29 -10.50
CA GLY A 147 7.57 -0.28 -10.57
C GLY A 147 7.33 0.92 -9.67
N ASP A 148 8.17 1.92 -9.83
CA ASP A 148 8.27 3.08 -8.94
C ASP A 148 8.60 2.68 -7.49
N THR A 149 9.36 1.61 -7.35
CA THR A 149 9.69 1.01 -6.06
C THR A 149 11.01 1.51 -5.51
N TRP A 150 12.06 1.67 -6.36
CA TRP A 150 13.45 1.88 -5.93
C TRP A 150 13.85 3.33 -5.75
N GLN A 151 12.99 4.27 -6.01
CA GLN A 151 13.25 5.71 -5.95
C GLN A 151 12.17 6.43 -5.13
N GLY A 152 12.39 7.71 -4.78
CA GLY A 152 11.39 8.57 -4.14
C GLY A 152 11.68 8.91 -2.68
N SER A 153 12.58 8.18 -1.99
CA SER A 153 13.01 8.54 -0.64
C SER A 153 14.46 9.02 -0.61
N LEU A 154 14.84 9.71 0.47
CA LEU A 154 16.23 10.14 0.67
C LEU A 154 17.18 8.93 0.74
N GLY A 155 16.77 7.84 1.37
CA GLY A 155 17.54 6.59 1.46
C GLY A 155 17.78 6.01 0.07
N ALA A 156 16.71 5.76 -0.67
CA ALA A 156 16.76 5.23 -2.02
C ALA A 156 17.60 6.12 -2.97
N ASN A 157 17.47 7.45 -2.85
CA ASN A 157 18.28 8.36 -3.67
C ASN A 157 19.78 8.29 -3.34
N ARG A 158 20.15 8.14 -2.06
CA ARG A 158 21.54 8.00 -1.64
C ARG A 158 22.16 6.67 -2.06
N SER A 159 21.42 5.58 -1.94
CA SER A 159 21.85 4.24 -2.34
C SER A 159 21.71 4.00 -3.84
N LYS A 160 21.08 4.92 -4.58
CA LYS A 160 20.65 4.74 -5.97
C LYS A 160 19.86 3.44 -6.14
N GLY A 161 18.87 3.22 -5.27
CA GLY A 161 17.95 2.11 -5.29
C GLY A 161 18.45 0.81 -4.67
N GLN A 162 19.72 0.71 -4.23
CA GLN A 162 20.27 -0.55 -3.73
C GLN A 162 19.52 -1.08 -2.52
N ASP A 163 19.23 -0.22 -1.53
CA ASP A 163 18.52 -0.59 -0.31
C ASP A 163 17.14 -1.22 -0.60
N MET A 164 16.43 -0.66 -1.56
CA MET A 164 15.11 -1.17 -1.93
C MET A 164 15.21 -2.49 -2.71
N VAL A 165 16.16 -2.61 -3.62
CA VAL A 165 16.40 -3.84 -4.38
C VAL A 165 16.83 -4.98 -3.46
N ASP A 166 17.71 -4.74 -2.49
CA ASP A 166 18.11 -5.75 -1.51
C ASP A 166 16.89 -6.26 -0.70
N CYS A 167 15.98 -5.35 -0.33
CA CYS A 167 14.76 -5.73 0.36
C CYS A 167 13.76 -6.47 -0.54
N MET A 168 13.61 -6.03 -1.81
CA MET A 168 12.75 -6.71 -2.77
C MET A 168 13.25 -8.12 -3.11
N ALA A 169 14.56 -8.32 -3.20
CA ALA A 169 15.15 -9.65 -3.35
C ALA A 169 14.77 -10.62 -2.21
N LEU A 170 14.62 -10.10 -0.97
CA LEU A 170 14.12 -10.90 0.15
C LEU A 170 12.62 -11.22 0.04
N LEU A 171 11.84 -10.33 -0.56
CA LEU A 171 10.40 -10.53 -0.79
C LEU A 171 10.10 -11.44 -1.97
N LYS A 172 11.06 -11.60 -2.89
CA LYS A 172 10.98 -12.45 -4.07
C LYS A 172 9.74 -12.16 -4.91
N PRO A 173 9.65 -11.00 -5.58
CA PRO A 173 8.62 -10.77 -6.57
C PRO A 173 8.82 -11.75 -7.74
N ASP A 174 7.73 -12.25 -8.28
CA ASP A 174 7.75 -13.15 -9.43
C ASP A 174 7.98 -12.41 -10.75
N ALA A 175 7.58 -11.14 -10.78
CA ALA A 175 7.89 -10.22 -11.86
C ALA A 175 7.87 -8.77 -11.38
N MET A 176 8.65 -7.94 -12.03
CA MET A 176 8.74 -6.52 -11.80
C MET A 176 8.87 -5.77 -13.11
N THR A 177 8.30 -4.56 -13.19
CA THR A 177 8.56 -3.62 -14.29
C THR A 177 9.28 -2.38 -13.77
N GLY A 178 10.13 -1.76 -14.61
CA GLY A 178 10.71 -0.47 -14.31
C GLY A 178 9.75 0.65 -14.70
N HIS A 179 9.76 1.75 -13.94
CA HIS A 179 9.04 2.98 -14.21
C HIS A 179 10.00 4.18 -14.05
N TRP A 180 9.97 4.89 -12.92
CA TRP A 180 10.92 5.98 -12.66
C TRP A 180 12.29 5.51 -12.12
N GLU A 181 12.52 4.22 -12.00
CA GLU A 181 13.82 3.65 -11.68
C GLU A 181 14.91 4.12 -12.66
N PHE A 182 14.52 4.36 -13.91
CA PHE A 182 15.42 4.85 -14.94
C PHE A 182 15.96 6.28 -14.71
N THR A 183 15.44 6.99 -13.70
CA THR A 183 16.04 8.27 -13.24
C THR A 183 17.47 8.09 -12.73
N TYR A 184 17.84 6.87 -12.28
CA TYR A 184 19.22 6.54 -11.90
C TYR A 184 20.14 6.23 -13.10
N GLY A 185 19.58 6.20 -14.31
CA GLY A 185 20.27 5.86 -15.54
C GLY A 185 20.24 4.37 -15.86
N GLU A 186 20.22 4.04 -17.15
CA GLU A 186 20.07 2.67 -17.66
C GLU A 186 21.14 1.72 -17.09
N THR A 187 22.40 2.18 -17.01
CA THR A 187 23.51 1.35 -16.50
C THR A 187 23.24 0.92 -15.07
N ARG A 188 22.78 1.85 -14.21
CA ARG A 188 22.50 1.55 -12.82
C ARG A 188 21.32 0.59 -12.68
N VAL A 189 20.27 0.78 -13.44
CA VAL A 189 19.10 -0.14 -13.45
C VAL A 189 19.52 -1.56 -13.84
N LYS A 190 20.35 -1.70 -14.88
CA LYS A 190 20.89 -3.01 -15.31
C LYS A 190 21.77 -3.67 -14.24
N GLU A 191 22.49 -2.90 -13.44
CA GLU A 191 23.25 -3.44 -12.29
C GLU A 191 22.30 -3.97 -11.22
N LEU A 192 21.27 -3.19 -10.88
CA LEU A 192 20.31 -3.53 -9.83
C LEU A 192 19.48 -4.78 -10.18
N ILE A 193 19.04 -4.93 -11.43
CA ILE A 193 18.28 -6.08 -11.90
C ILE A 193 19.05 -7.40 -11.62
N LYS A 194 20.37 -7.40 -11.77
CA LYS A 194 21.18 -8.60 -11.49
C LYS A 194 21.15 -9.06 -10.03
N THR A 195 20.67 -8.20 -9.12
CA THR A 195 20.53 -8.55 -7.70
C THR A 195 19.20 -9.26 -7.42
N LEU A 196 18.24 -9.18 -8.35
CA LEU A 196 16.90 -9.77 -8.21
C LEU A 196 16.82 -11.20 -8.79
N ASP A 197 17.79 -11.61 -9.58
CA ASP A 197 17.94 -12.98 -10.09
C ASP A 197 18.53 -13.92 -8.97
#